data_744a97474d88c674f7c43a017c454fca
#
_entry.id   744a97474d88c674f7c43a017c454fca
#
_cell.length_a   1.000
_cell.length_b   1.000
_cell.length_c   1.000
_cell.angle_alpha   90.00
_cell.angle_beta   90.00
_cell.angle_gamma   90.00
#
_symmetry.space_group_name_H-M   'P 1'
#
loop_
_entity.id
_entity.type
_entity.pdbx_description
1 polymer ?
#
loop_
_entity_poly.entity_id
_entity_poly.type
_entity_poly.pdbx_seq_one_letter_code
_entity_poly.pdbx_strand_id
1 'polypeptide(L)'
;VHTELLLDQAGDLLNGGRAGQAATLLAPVVGEQPGNVEAWLLLARAHLELRRPADALDAARHALQLEPDGIEALYWVSASYTASGRHEMAITAASAGCAEDPGNPRLIERHGRAMLAAGRVSEAERVLSAGAEIAWYDADLHVAHGVALFAAGRPLSAREAHGRALAIDPEHARAQGELRRITAAEARIVDAESLVRITDEFAETLRIPAGGIPSAPAPATGVFAHLATVLFAVCVVVLLVLGILDRVTPMVVPPALTLAVLSAAASAAFVTLLARRKS
;
A
#
# COMPACT_ATOMS: atom_id res chain seq x y z
N VAL A 1 4.81 33.79 -28.08
CA VAL A 1 3.53 33.28 -28.67
C VAL A 1 3.66 31.83 -29.13
N HIS A 2 4.66 31.46 -29.97
CA HIS A 2 4.79 30.10 -30.48
C HIS A 2 5.19 29.08 -29.41
N THR A 3 6.12 29.45 -28.54
CA THR A 3 6.57 28.60 -27.42
C THR A 3 5.47 28.40 -26.38
N GLU A 4 4.73 29.44 -26.02
CA GLU A 4 3.60 29.35 -25.08
C GLU A 4 2.56 28.35 -25.57
N LEU A 5 2.20 28.42 -26.87
CA LEU A 5 1.27 27.46 -27.47
C LEU A 5 1.79 26.00 -27.37
N LEU A 6 3.11 25.78 -27.54
CA LEU A 6 3.71 24.47 -27.40
C LEU A 6 3.69 23.99 -25.93
N LEU A 7 3.88 24.87 -24.95
CA LEU A 7 3.78 24.56 -23.53
C LEU A 7 2.35 24.20 -23.14
N ASP A 8 1.36 24.99 -23.58
CA ASP A 8 -0.06 24.69 -23.38
C ASP A 8 -0.43 23.33 -23.96
N GLN A 9 -0.01 23.07 -25.22
CA GLN A 9 -0.23 21.79 -25.87
C GLN A 9 0.44 20.62 -25.12
N ALA A 10 1.64 20.82 -24.60
CA ALA A 10 2.32 19.82 -23.80
C ALA A 10 1.57 19.53 -22.48
N GLY A 11 1.04 20.59 -21.83
CA GLY A 11 0.17 20.47 -20.67
C GLY A 11 -1.09 19.64 -20.96
N ASP A 12 -1.76 19.93 -22.06
CA ASP A 12 -2.94 19.17 -22.49
C ASP A 12 -2.62 17.69 -22.79
N LEU A 13 -1.48 17.43 -23.42
CA LEU A 13 -1.00 16.08 -23.67
C LEU A 13 -0.74 15.31 -22.36
N LEU A 14 -0.14 15.96 -21.37
CA LEU A 14 0.08 15.38 -20.04
C LEU A 14 -1.24 15.11 -19.32
N ASN A 15 -2.16 16.06 -19.33
CA ASN A 15 -3.48 15.87 -18.73
C ASN A 15 -4.27 14.74 -19.42
N GLY A 16 -4.03 14.53 -20.70
CA GLY A 16 -4.59 13.42 -21.47
C GLY A 16 -3.82 12.08 -21.34
N GLY A 17 -2.82 11.98 -20.46
CA GLY A 17 -2.01 10.76 -20.26
C GLY A 17 -1.06 10.42 -21.41
N ARG A 18 -0.77 11.39 -22.29
CA ARG A 18 0.08 11.23 -23.49
C ARG A 18 1.50 11.74 -23.26
N ALA A 19 2.12 11.34 -22.13
CA ALA A 19 3.41 11.82 -21.67
C ALA A 19 4.55 11.65 -22.70
N GLY A 20 4.52 10.58 -23.50
CA GLY A 20 5.51 10.36 -24.56
C GLY A 20 5.47 11.44 -25.66
N GLN A 21 4.26 11.88 -26.05
CA GLN A 21 4.08 12.95 -27.04
C GLN A 21 4.48 14.31 -26.44
N ALA A 22 4.14 14.56 -25.18
CA ALA A 22 4.56 15.77 -24.46
C ALA A 22 6.09 15.87 -24.39
N ALA A 23 6.77 14.79 -24.00
CA ALA A 23 8.24 14.77 -23.94
C ALA A 23 8.88 15.03 -25.32
N THR A 24 8.32 14.46 -26.39
CA THR A 24 8.81 14.69 -27.77
C THR A 24 8.61 16.14 -28.22
N LEU A 25 7.50 16.76 -27.82
CA LEU A 25 7.18 18.16 -28.12
C LEU A 25 8.09 19.12 -27.34
N LEU A 26 8.42 18.79 -26.08
CA LEU A 26 9.20 19.66 -25.20
C LEU A 26 10.71 19.57 -25.44
N ALA A 27 11.23 18.44 -25.95
CA ALA A 27 12.65 18.24 -26.16
C ALA A 27 13.32 19.34 -27.02
N PRO A 28 12.76 19.73 -28.19
CA PRO A 28 13.31 20.86 -28.95
C PRO A 28 13.17 22.20 -28.22
N VAL A 29 12.06 22.41 -27.48
CA VAL A 29 11.82 23.65 -26.74
C VAL A 29 12.92 23.92 -25.70
N VAL A 30 13.27 22.92 -24.89
CA VAL A 30 14.36 23.06 -23.91
C VAL A 30 15.74 23.18 -24.57
N GLY A 31 15.91 22.61 -25.79
CA GLY A 31 17.13 22.75 -26.57
C GLY A 31 17.32 24.16 -27.14
N GLU A 32 16.26 24.76 -27.64
CA GLU A 32 16.27 26.12 -28.23
C GLU A 32 16.21 27.22 -27.15
N GLN A 33 15.50 26.95 -26.05
CA GLN A 33 15.28 27.89 -24.95
C GLN A 33 15.65 27.25 -23.61
N PRO A 34 16.93 27.00 -23.32
CA PRO A 34 17.35 26.34 -22.10
C PRO A 34 17.01 27.14 -20.81
N GLY A 35 16.73 28.44 -20.92
CA GLY A 35 16.24 29.29 -19.83
C GLY A 35 14.74 29.19 -19.53
N ASN A 36 13.99 28.39 -20.29
CA ASN A 36 12.56 28.26 -20.06
C ASN A 36 12.26 27.26 -18.93
N VAL A 37 11.98 27.78 -17.73
CA VAL A 37 11.71 26.99 -16.54
C VAL A 37 10.48 26.10 -16.71
N GLU A 38 9.40 26.63 -17.27
CA GLU A 38 8.15 25.90 -17.47
C GLU A 38 8.32 24.68 -18.38
N ALA A 39 9.09 24.82 -19.46
CA ALA A 39 9.41 23.72 -20.35
C ALA A 39 10.13 22.58 -19.60
N TRP A 40 11.10 22.90 -18.75
CA TRP A 40 11.81 21.93 -17.93
C TRP A 40 10.90 21.27 -16.90
N LEU A 41 9.96 22.00 -16.28
CA LEU A 41 9.01 21.45 -15.31
C LEU A 41 8.03 20.48 -15.97
N LEU A 42 7.48 20.84 -17.13
CA LEU A 42 6.61 19.96 -17.90
C LEU A 42 7.36 18.71 -18.41
N LEU A 43 8.63 18.87 -18.80
CA LEU A 43 9.47 17.75 -19.20
C LEU A 43 9.77 16.81 -18.01
N ALA A 44 10.02 17.34 -16.84
CA ALA A 44 10.19 16.54 -15.61
C ALA A 44 8.93 15.73 -15.30
N ARG A 45 7.75 16.35 -15.40
CA ARG A 45 6.45 15.67 -15.24
C ARG A 45 6.30 14.55 -16.29
N ALA A 46 6.57 14.82 -17.56
CA ALA A 46 6.48 13.85 -18.64
C ALA A 46 7.36 12.63 -18.38
N HIS A 47 8.60 12.83 -17.97
CA HIS A 47 9.53 11.75 -17.66
C HIS A 47 9.10 10.91 -16.43
N LEU A 48 8.50 11.53 -15.40
CA LEU A 48 7.94 10.77 -14.26
C LEU A 48 6.78 9.87 -14.69
N GLU A 49 5.87 10.39 -15.52
CA GLU A 49 4.74 9.61 -16.06
C GLU A 49 5.24 8.45 -16.95
N LEU A 50 6.35 8.65 -17.66
CA LEU A 50 7.03 7.62 -18.45
C LEU A 50 7.88 6.65 -17.62
N ARG A 51 7.87 6.77 -16.29
CA ARG A 51 8.69 5.98 -15.36
C ARG A 51 10.20 6.10 -15.63
N ARG A 52 10.65 7.29 -16.00
CA ARG A 52 12.05 7.67 -16.21
C ARG A 52 12.50 8.66 -15.13
N PRO A 53 12.68 8.22 -13.87
CA PRO A 53 12.94 9.13 -12.77
C PRO A 53 14.32 9.82 -12.83
N ALA A 54 15.30 9.25 -13.51
CA ALA A 54 16.60 9.90 -13.71
C ALA A 54 16.47 11.11 -14.64
N ASP A 55 15.84 10.93 -15.80
CA ASP A 55 15.63 12.01 -16.77
C ASP A 55 14.73 13.12 -16.17
N ALA A 56 13.72 12.71 -15.37
CA ALA A 56 12.88 13.65 -14.65
C ALA A 56 13.63 14.47 -13.62
N LEU A 57 14.56 13.83 -12.89
CA LEU A 57 15.40 14.52 -11.91
C LEU A 57 16.34 15.53 -12.58
N ASP A 58 16.91 15.16 -13.72
CA ASP A 58 17.79 16.06 -14.46
C ASP A 58 17.01 17.28 -14.97
N ALA A 59 15.82 17.08 -15.56
CA ALA A 59 14.97 18.18 -15.99
C ALA A 59 14.55 19.08 -14.80
N ALA A 60 14.09 18.49 -13.69
CA ALA A 60 13.69 19.26 -12.52
C ALA A 60 14.84 20.03 -11.87
N ARG A 61 16.07 19.48 -11.91
CA ARG A 61 17.28 20.19 -11.45
C ARG A 61 17.65 21.35 -12.35
N HIS A 62 17.47 21.24 -13.67
CA HIS A 62 17.66 22.36 -14.57
C HIS A 62 16.70 23.50 -14.25
N ALA A 63 15.41 23.19 -14.02
CA ALA A 63 14.47 24.20 -13.56
C ALA A 63 14.89 24.84 -12.24
N LEU A 64 15.33 24.05 -11.25
CA LEU A 64 15.81 24.56 -9.95
C LEU A 64 17.09 25.38 -10.03
N GLN A 65 17.96 25.11 -11.03
CA GLN A 65 19.15 25.94 -11.28
C GLN A 65 18.78 27.31 -11.84
N LEU A 66 17.71 27.39 -12.61
CA LEU A 66 17.20 28.65 -13.15
C LEU A 66 16.44 29.46 -12.10
N GLU A 67 15.66 28.79 -11.26
CA GLU A 67 14.89 29.36 -10.15
C GLU A 67 15.17 28.58 -8.87
N PRO A 68 16.20 28.98 -8.05
CA PRO A 68 16.59 28.20 -6.86
C PRO A 68 15.51 28.06 -5.80
N ASP A 69 14.62 29.04 -5.68
CA ASP A 69 13.49 29.05 -4.73
C ASP A 69 12.18 28.59 -5.39
N GLY A 70 12.26 28.04 -6.62
CA GLY A 70 11.12 27.61 -7.40
C GLY A 70 10.39 26.41 -6.75
N ILE A 71 9.24 26.67 -6.13
CA ILE A 71 8.44 25.66 -5.41
C ILE A 71 8.04 24.47 -6.32
N GLU A 72 7.71 24.76 -7.58
CA GLU A 72 7.38 23.73 -8.57
C GLU A 72 8.60 22.85 -8.88
N ALA A 73 9.79 23.43 -9.00
CA ALA A 73 11.01 22.68 -9.23
C ALA A 73 11.35 21.79 -8.01
N LEU A 74 11.23 22.30 -6.79
CA LEU A 74 11.39 21.53 -5.55
C LEU A 74 10.37 20.37 -5.46
N TYR A 75 9.12 20.61 -5.88
CA TYR A 75 8.10 19.55 -5.96
C TYR A 75 8.55 18.41 -6.90
N TRP A 76 8.96 18.73 -8.13
CA TRP A 76 9.36 17.71 -9.10
C TRP A 76 10.69 17.03 -8.76
N VAL A 77 11.63 17.74 -8.14
CA VAL A 77 12.87 17.15 -7.59
C VAL A 77 12.53 16.13 -6.51
N SER A 78 11.65 16.47 -5.56
CA SER A 78 11.17 15.54 -4.53
C SER A 78 10.47 14.33 -5.14
N ALA A 79 9.58 14.55 -6.13
CA ALA A 79 8.87 13.47 -6.80
C ALA A 79 9.84 12.51 -7.53
N SER A 80 10.84 13.06 -8.20
CA SER A 80 11.86 12.28 -8.92
C SER A 80 12.76 11.48 -7.98
N TYR A 81 13.15 12.06 -6.84
CA TYR A 81 13.86 11.32 -5.80
C TYR A 81 13.04 10.21 -5.19
N THR A 82 11.73 10.44 -4.95
CA THR A 82 10.83 9.40 -4.45
C THR A 82 10.75 8.23 -5.45
N ALA A 83 10.58 8.53 -6.74
CA ALA A 83 10.50 7.53 -7.79
C ALA A 83 11.83 6.77 -8.00
N SER A 84 12.96 7.38 -7.64
CA SER A 84 14.29 6.76 -7.67
C SER A 84 14.64 5.99 -6.40
N GLY A 85 13.75 5.91 -5.40
CA GLY A 85 14.02 5.28 -4.11
C GLY A 85 14.95 6.07 -3.18
N ARG A 86 15.26 7.32 -3.52
CA ARG A 86 16.13 8.22 -2.73
C ARG A 86 15.31 9.02 -1.72
N HIS A 87 14.70 8.32 -0.76
CA HIS A 87 13.65 8.85 0.09
C HIS A 87 14.09 10.04 0.96
N GLU A 88 15.27 10.00 1.57
CA GLU A 88 15.76 11.10 2.40
C GLU A 88 15.99 12.39 1.58
N MET A 89 16.51 12.26 0.37
CA MET A 89 16.64 13.40 -0.54
C MET A 89 15.27 13.95 -0.98
N ALA A 90 14.29 13.07 -1.16
CA ALA A 90 12.93 13.45 -1.47
C ALA A 90 12.28 14.26 -0.34
N ILE A 91 12.47 13.83 0.91
CA ILE A 91 11.99 14.54 2.11
C ILE A 91 12.65 15.92 2.20
N THR A 92 13.97 15.99 2.03
CA THR A 92 14.71 17.25 2.08
C THR A 92 14.21 18.25 1.03
N ALA A 93 14.03 17.82 -0.21
CA ALA A 93 13.52 18.69 -1.27
C ALA A 93 12.07 19.14 -1.01
N ALA A 94 11.21 18.23 -0.54
CA ALA A 94 9.83 18.57 -0.19
C ALA A 94 9.75 19.53 1.00
N SER A 95 10.60 19.33 2.02
CA SER A 95 10.69 20.21 3.18
C SER A 95 11.17 21.61 2.79
N ALA A 96 12.10 21.71 1.84
CA ALA A 96 12.53 23.01 1.30
C ALA A 96 11.35 23.73 0.63
N GLY A 97 10.57 23.05 -0.22
CA GLY A 97 9.37 23.63 -0.81
C GLY A 97 8.35 24.11 0.24
N CYS A 98 8.11 23.32 1.29
CA CYS A 98 7.25 23.74 2.39
C CYS A 98 7.81 24.91 3.20
N ALA A 99 9.12 25.15 3.20
CA ALA A 99 9.72 26.31 3.86
C ALA A 99 9.48 27.61 3.05
N GLU A 100 9.46 27.51 1.71
CA GLU A 100 9.15 28.63 0.82
C GLU A 100 7.66 29.01 0.86
N ASP A 101 6.76 28.01 0.90
CA ASP A 101 5.30 28.22 0.98
C ASP A 101 4.66 27.24 1.98
N PRO A 102 4.67 27.54 3.28
CA PRO A 102 4.21 26.63 4.33
C PRO A 102 2.71 26.29 4.29
N GLY A 103 1.89 27.13 3.65
CA GLY A 103 0.45 26.93 3.52
C GLY A 103 0.01 26.17 2.28
N ASN A 104 0.93 25.82 1.40
CA ASN A 104 0.61 25.19 0.13
C ASN A 104 0.23 23.72 0.29
N PRO A 105 -1.04 23.33 0.04
CA PRO A 105 -1.51 21.97 0.27
C PRO A 105 -0.75 20.94 -0.59
N ARG A 106 -0.40 21.32 -1.81
CA ARG A 106 0.32 20.44 -2.75
C ARG A 106 1.74 20.12 -2.27
N LEU A 107 2.43 21.09 -1.64
CA LEU A 107 3.77 20.88 -1.08
C LEU A 107 3.70 20.05 0.21
N ILE A 108 2.70 20.31 1.06
CA ILE A 108 2.45 19.53 2.27
C ILE A 108 2.14 18.07 1.89
N GLU A 109 1.27 17.87 0.90
CA GLU A 109 0.96 16.53 0.36
C GLU A 109 2.23 15.85 -0.15
N ARG A 110 3.05 16.55 -0.92
CA ARG A 110 4.33 16.03 -1.45
C ARG A 110 5.26 15.60 -0.33
N HIS A 111 5.40 16.43 0.73
CA HIS A 111 6.24 16.16 1.88
C HIS A 111 5.77 14.91 2.64
N GLY A 112 4.47 14.83 2.94
CA GLY A 112 3.88 13.65 3.57
C GLY A 112 4.07 12.37 2.74
N ARG A 113 3.91 12.45 1.43
CA ARG A 113 4.15 11.30 0.52
C ARG A 113 5.60 10.88 0.47
N ALA A 114 6.55 11.82 0.53
CA ALA A 114 7.98 11.49 0.60
C ALA A 114 8.31 10.75 1.91
N MET A 115 7.74 11.19 3.03
CA MET A 115 7.88 10.52 4.33
C MET A 115 7.25 9.12 4.32
N LEU A 116 6.05 8.94 3.72
CA LEU A 116 5.41 7.63 3.59
C LEU A 116 6.28 6.66 2.76
N ALA A 117 6.87 7.14 1.68
CA ALA A 117 7.77 6.35 0.85
C ALA A 117 9.05 5.94 1.60
N ALA A 118 9.49 6.76 2.55
CA ALA A 118 10.61 6.45 3.46
C ALA A 118 10.22 5.51 4.62
N GLY A 119 8.93 5.14 4.76
CA GLY A 119 8.43 4.36 5.89
C GLY A 119 8.25 5.18 7.18
N ARG A 120 8.40 6.51 7.14
CA ARG A 120 8.25 7.42 8.30
C ARG A 120 6.78 7.77 8.53
N VAL A 121 5.96 6.73 8.78
CA VAL A 121 4.48 6.81 8.79
C VAL A 121 3.96 7.81 9.83
N SER A 122 4.48 7.77 11.07
CA SER A 122 4.00 8.65 12.15
C SER A 122 4.31 10.12 11.89
N GLU A 123 5.43 10.42 11.23
CA GLU A 123 5.79 11.79 10.85
C GLU A 123 4.93 12.27 9.69
N ALA A 124 4.69 11.41 8.71
CA ALA A 124 3.80 11.70 7.59
C ALA A 124 2.38 11.99 8.08
N GLU A 125 1.85 11.15 8.98
CA GLU A 125 0.52 11.37 9.59
C GLU A 125 0.43 12.75 10.25
N ARG A 126 1.43 13.10 11.07
CA ARG A 126 1.44 14.40 11.76
C ARG A 126 1.46 15.59 10.80
N VAL A 127 2.32 15.53 9.76
CA VAL A 127 2.44 16.61 8.76
C VAL A 127 1.14 16.73 7.96
N LEU A 128 0.58 15.60 7.49
CA LEU A 128 -0.63 15.59 6.68
C LEU A 128 -1.88 15.95 7.48
N SER A 129 -1.95 15.57 8.77
CA SER A 129 -3.04 16.00 9.66
C SER A 129 -3.04 17.51 9.84
N ALA A 130 -1.89 18.10 10.19
CA ALA A 130 -1.76 19.54 10.34
C ALA A 130 -2.07 20.29 9.03
N GLY A 131 -1.61 19.75 7.90
CA GLY A 131 -1.92 20.31 6.59
C GLY A 131 -3.41 20.27 6.26
N ALA A 132 -4.09 19.16 6.55
CA ALA A 132 -5.53 19.00 6.31
C ALA A 132 -6.40 19.91 7.21
N GLU A 133 -5.87 20.36 8.35
CA GLU A 133 -6.52 21.40 9.18
C GLU A 133 -6.38 22.79 8.55
N ILE A 134 -5.22 23.10 7.97
CA ILE A 134 -4.95 24.39 7.31
C ILE A 134 -5.69 24.49 5.98
N ALA A 135 -5.56 23.47 5.14
CA ALA A 135 -6.17 23.41 3.80
C ALA A 135 -7.33 22.39 3.77
N TRP A 136 -8.31 22.62 4.64
CA TRP A 136 -9.49 21.74 4.81
C TRP A 136 -10.32 21.56 3.53
N TYR A 137 -10.15 22.44 2.56
CA TYR A 137 -10.84 22.47 1.27
C TYR A 137 -10.12 21.65 0.17
N ASP A 138 -8.94 21.11 0.45
CA ASP A 138 -8.13 20.38 -0.53
C ASP A 138 -8.37 18.86 -0.43
N ALA A 139 -8.98 18.29 -1.49
CA ALA A 139 -9.32 16.88 -1.52
C ALA A 139 -8.09 15.96 -1.59
N ASP A 140 -7.05 16.33 -2.36
CA ASP A 140 -5.83 15.53 -2.49
C ASP A 140 -5.10 15.39 -1.16
N LEU A 141 -5.07 16.45 -0.36
CA LEU A 141 -4.44 16.44 0.96
C LEU A 141 -5.19 15.53 1.94
N HIS A 142 -6.53 15.55 1.92
CA HIS A 142 -7.34 14.59 2.70
C HIS A 142 -7.11 13.14 2.25
N VAL A 143 -6.93 12.90 0.96
CA VAL A 143 -6.56 11.56 0.45
C VAL A 143 -5.19 11.15 0.95
N ALA A 144 -4.20 12.03 0.88
CA ALA A 144 -2.86 11.74 1.38
C ALA A 144 -2.86 11.44 2.89
N HIS A 145 -3.63 12.21 3.67
CA HIS A 145 -3.82 11.96 5.11
C HIS A 145 -4.48 10.60 5.35
N GLY A 146 -5.53 10.24 4.60
CA GLY A 146 -6.17 8.92 4.67
C GLY A 146 -5.21 7.78 4.39
N VAL A 147 -4.33 7.92 3.39
CA VAL A 147 -3.28 6.94 3.09
C VAL A 147 -2.30 6.78 4.25
N ALA A 148 -1.90 7.89 4.90
CA ALA A 148 -1.02 7.85 6.07
C ALA A 148 -1.70 7.14 7.26
N LEU A 149 -2.96 7.44 7.53
CA LEU A 149 -3.77 6.79 8.56
C LEU A 149 -3.91 5.28 8.32
N PHE A 150 -4.14 4.87 7.08
CA PHE A 150 -4.21 3.46 6.72
C PHE A 150 -2.87 2.75 6.93
N ALA A 151 -1.77 3.39 6.53
CA ALA A 151 -0.42 2.87 6.76
C ALA A 151 -0.07 2.80 8.27
N ALA A 152 -0.65 3.68 9.09
CA ALA A 152 -0.54 3.65 10.55
C ALA A 152 -1.43 2.58 11.22
N GLY A 153 -2.16 1.75 10.45
CA GLY A 153 -3.06 0.73 10.99
C GLY A 153 -4.39 1.29 11.53
N ARG A 154 -4.83 2.45 11.06
CA ARG A 154 -6.05 3.14 11.48
C ARG A 154 -7.08 3.23 10.34
N PRO A 155 -7.67 2.09 9.90
CA PRO A 155 -8.53 2.02 8.71
C PRO A 155 -9.82 2.84 8.86
N LEU A 156 -10.41 2.91 10.05
CA LEU A 156 -11.64 3.70 10.29
C LEU A 156 -11.37 5.20 10.10
N SER A 157 -10.29 5.71 10.69
CA SER A 157 -9.90 7.12 10.51
C SER A 157 -9.50 7.41 9.05
N ALA A 158 -8.87 6.46 8.37
CA ALA A 158 -8.56 6.57 6.95
C ALA A 158 -9.84 6.68 6.09
N ARG A 159 -10.87 5.88 6.40
CA ARG A 159 -12.17 5.97 5.74
C ARG A 159 -12.80 7.35 5.91
N GLU A 160 -12.75 7.91 7.12
CA GLU A 160 -13.26 9.26 7.39
C GLU A 160 -12.52 10.33 6.59
N ALA A 161 -11.17 10.24 6.52
CA ALA A 161 -10.36 11.18 5.74
C ALA A 161 -10.70 11.11 4.24
N HIS A 162 -10.83 9.90 3.67
CA HIS A 162 -11.26 9.75 2.29
C HIS A 162 -12.71 10.19 2.07
N GLY A 163 -13.59 10.03 3.07
CA GLY A 163 -14.95 10.56 3.05
C GLY A 163 -14.98 12.09 2.98
N ARG A 164 -14.09 12.78 3.71
CA ARG A 164 -13.93 14.24 3.62
C ARG A 164 -13.45 14.65 2.22
N ALA A 165 -12.49 13.93 1.64
CA ALA A 165 -12.06 14.19 0.27
C ALA A 165 -13.22 14.10 -0.74
N LEU A 166 -14.10 13.09 -0.62
CA LEU A 166 -15.28 12.94 -1.48
C LEU A 166 -16.40 13.95 -1.17
N ALA A 167 -16.44 14.51 0.03
CA ALA A 167 -17.35 15.62 0.34
C ALA A 167 -16.93 16.90 -0.37
N ILE A 168 -15.62 17.09 -0.62
CA ILE A 168 -15.06 18.23 -1.36
C ILE A 168 -15.18 17.98 -2.87
N ASP A 169 -14.72 16.81 -3.33
CA ASP A 169 -14.77 16.38 -4.74
C ASP A 169 -15.36 14.95 -4.84
N PRO A 170 -16.68 14.84 -5.14
CA PRO A 170 -17.37 13.54 -5.24
C PRO A 170 -16.81 12.61 -6.33
N GLU A 171 -16.19 13.18 -7.37
CA GLU A 171 -15.63 12.41 -8.49
C GLU A 171 -14.15 12.08 -8.31
N HIS A 172 -13.57 12.40 -7.17
CA HIS A 172 -12.15 12.17 -6.89
C HIS A 172 -11.78 10.69 -6.98
N ALA A 173 -11.24 10.28 -8.13
CA ALA A 173 -11.01 8.87 -8.48
C ALA A 173 -10.10 8.13 -7.47
N ARG A 174 -9.09 8.84 -6.94
CA ARG A 174 -8.15 8.25 -5.97
C ARG A 174 -8.82 8.01 -4.62
N ALA A 175 -9.64 8.94 -4.11
CA ALA A 175 -10.39 8.76 -2.86
C ALA A 175 -11.35 7.57 -2.97
N GLN A 176 -12.09 7.47 -4.09
CA GLN A 176 -12.96 6.33 -4.37
C GLN A 176 -12.18 5.00 -4.43
N GLY A 177 -10.99 5.02 -5.05
CA GLY A 177 -10.11 3.84 -5.14
C GLY A 177 -9.64 3.36 -3.77
N GLU A 178 -9.19 4.28 -2.91
CA GLU A 178 -8.72 3.96 -1.56
C GLU A 178 -9.86 3.45 -0.66
N LEU A 179 -11.06 4.06 -0.74
CA LEU A 179 -12.24 3.54 -0.03
C LEU A 179 -12.60 2.11 -0.46
N ARG A 180 -12.58 1.83 -1.76
CA ARG A 180 -12.81 0.45 -2.24
C ARG A 180 -11.77 -0.52 -1.69
N ARG A 181 -10.49 -0.11 -1.60
CA ARG A 181 -9.40 -0.94 -1.02
C ARG A 181 -9.64 -1.23 0.46
N ILE A 182 -10.05 -0.22 1.25
CA ILE A 182 -10.36 -0.38 2.68
C ILE A 182 -11.54 -1.33 2.85
N THR A 183 -12.64 -1.11 2.12
CA THR A 183 -13.84 -1.95 2.18
C THR A 183 -13.54 -3.41 1.79
N ALA A 184 -12.73 -3.62 0.75
CA ALA A 184 -12.32 -4.96 0.35
C ALA A 184 -11.42 -5.65 1.41
N ALA A 185 -10.57 -4.89 2.10
CA ALA A 185 -9.76 -5.43 3.19
C ALA A 185 -10.63 -5.83 4.39
N GLU A 186 -11.61 -5.00 4.75
CA GLU A 186 -12.59 -5.31 5.83
C GLU A 186 -13.43 -6.53 5.51
N ALA A 187 -13.93 -6.66 4.28
CA ALA A 187 -14.70 -7.84 3.85
C ALA A 187 -13.89 -9.13 4.00
N ARG A 188 -12.59 -9.10 3.67
CA ARG A 188 -11.70 -10.27 3.86
C ARG A 188 -11.52 -10.66 5.33
N ILE A 189 -11.50 -9.68 6.24
CA ILE A 189 -11.41 -9.94 7.69
C ILE A 189 -12.70 -10.62 8.17
N VAL A 190 -13.86 -10.10 7.77
CA VAL A 190 -15.17 -10.68 8.11
C VAL A 190 -15.31 -12.09 7.57
N ASP A 191 -14.86 -12.36 6.34
CA ASP A 191 -14.86 -13.71 5.76
C ASP A 191 -13.95 -14.65 6.55
N ALA A 192 -12.76 -14.20 6.97
CA ALA A 192 -11.85 -15.00 7.78
C ALA A 192 -12.44 -15.32 9.18
N GLU A 193 -13.07 -14.35 9.83
CA GLU A 193 -13.77 -14.54 11.11
C GLU A 193 -14.96 -15.51 10.96
N SER A 194 -15.69 -15.44 9.86
CA SER A 194 -16.79 -16.37 9.59
C SER A 194 -16.30 -17.80 9.39
N LEU A 195 -15.16 -17.98 8.72
CA LEU A 195 -14.53 -19.29 8.56
C LEU A 195 -14.05 -19.88 9.90
N VAL A 196 -13.46 -19.04 10.76
CA VAL A 196 -13.06 -19.47 12.12
C VAL A 196 -14.30 -19.90 12.91
N ARG A 197 -15.39 -19.11 12.88
CA ARG A 197 -16.62 -19.46 13.57
C ARG A 197 -17.23 -20.79 13.07
N ILE A 198 -17.27 -21.01 11.74
CA ILE A 198 -17.75 -22.25 11.15
C ILE A 198 -16.90 -23.44 11.59
N THR A 199 -15.57 -23.28 11.65
CA THR A 199 -14.68 -24.35 12.13
C THR A 199 -14.85 -24.62 13.61
N ASP A 200 -15.11 -23.62 14.43
CA ASP A 200 -15.42 -23.77 15.86
C ASP A 200 -16.76 -24.45 16.07
N GLU A 201 -17.83 -24.06 15.33
CA GLU A 201 -19.13 -24.72 15.35
C GLU A 201 -19.02 -26.20 14.91
N PHE A 202 -18.23 -26.48 13.89
CA PHE A 202 -17.97 -27.84 13.43
C PHE A 202 -17.22 -28.66 14.48
N ALA A 203 -16.21 -28.09 15.13
CA ALA A 203 -15.49 -28.71 16.23
C ALA A 203 -16.41 -28.99 17.44
N GLU A 204 -17.35 -28.10 17.73
CA GLU A 204 -18.36 -28.26 18.79
C GLU A 204 -19.33 -29.43 18.45
N THR A 205 -19.82 -29.51 17.20
CA THR A 205 -20.68 -30.62 16.76
C THR A 205 -19.99 -31.98 16.85
N LEU A 206 -18.69 -32.03 16.67
CA LEU A 206 -17.89 -33.24 16.87
C LEU A 206 -17.69 -33.61 18.35
N ARG A 207 -17.88 -32.65 19.28
CA ARG A 207 -17.83 -32.87 20.73
C ARG A 207 -19.11 -33.41 21.32
N ILE A 208 -20.25 -33.27 20.62
CA ILE A 208 -21.54 -33.83 21.11
C ILE A 208 -21.44 -35.37 21.00
N PRO A 209 -21.42 -36.08 22.12
CA PRO A 209 -21.40 -37.53 22.06
C PRO A 209 -22.73 -38.01 21.44
N ALA A 210 -22.65 -38.71 20.31
CA ALA A 210 -23.79 -39.39 19.74
C ALA A 210 -24.43 -40.26 20.85
N GLY A 211 -25.68 -39.93 21.23
CA GLY A 211 -26.36 -40.54 22.36
C GLY A 211 -26.38 -42.05 22.27
N GLY A 212 -25.83 -42.70 23.27
CA GLY A 212 -26.22 -43.96 23.80
C GLY A 212 -26.11 -45.19 22.92
N ILE A 213 -24.91 -45.75 22.82
CA ILE A 213 -24.72 -47.22 22.77
C ILE A 213 -23.70 -47.48 23.90
N PRO A 214 -24.00 -48.34 24.89
CA PRO A 214 -23.02 -48.76 25.87
C PRO A 214 -21.95 -49.61 25.17
N SER A 215 -20.85 -48.96 24.79
CA SER A 215 -19.71 -49.68 24.21
C SER A 215 -18.84 -50.27 25.31
N ALA A 216 -18.47 -51.51 25.10
CA ALA A 216 -17.44 -52.20 25.85
C ALA A 216 -16.17 -51.31 25.94
N PRO A 217 -15.33 -51.41 26.99
CA PRO A 217 -14.14 -50.58 27.14
C PRO A 217 -13.20 -50.79 25.94
N ALA A 218 -13.13 -49.73 25.10
CA ALA A 218 -12.25 -49.74 23.96
C ALA A 218 -10.79 -49.84 24.43
N PRO A 219 -9.95 -50.66 23.79
CA PRO A 219 -8.53 -50.70 24.15
C PRO A 219 -7.92 -49.29 23.97
N ALA A 220 -7.07 -48.89 24.92
CA ALA A 220 -6.46 -47.58 24.99
C ALA A 220 -5.78 -47.10 23.69
N THR A 221 -5.49 -47.99 22.76
CA THR A 221 -4.94 -47.73 21.43
C THR A 221 -5.89 -46.94 20.51
N GLY A 222 -7.21 -47.01 20.72
CA GLY A 222 -8.20 -46.25 19.90
C GLY A 222 -8.21 -44.76 20.20
N VAL A 223 -8.02 -44.36 21.45
CA VAL A 223 -8.03 -42.96 21.85
C VAL A 223 -6.82 -42.19 21.27
N PHE A 224 -5.65 -42.84 21.27
CA PHE A 224 -4.45 -42.24 20.68
C PHE A 224 -4.53 -42.10 19.15
N ALA A 225 -5.21 -43.03 18.46
CA ALA A 225 -5.42 -42.95 17.02
C ALA A 225 -6.37 -41.80 16.64
N HIS A 226 -7.43 -41.57 17.43
CA HIS A 226 -8.36 -40.46 17.22
C HIS A 226 -7.68 -39.11 17.51
N LEU A 227 -6.93 -38.98 18.59
CA LEU A 227 -6.15 -37.78 18.92
C LEU A 227 -5.13 -37.46 17.80
N ALA A 228 -4.44 -38.49 17.26
CA ALA A 228 -3.49 -38.29 16.18
C ALA A 228 -4.16 -37.83 14.87
N THR A 229 -5.36 -38.36 14.56
CA THR A 229 -6.14 -37.91 13.36
C THR A 229 -6.61 -36.48 13.48
N VAL A 230 -7.09 -36.08 14.64
CA VAL A 230 -7.50 -34.69 14.91
C VAL A 230 -6.32 -33.75 14.83
N LEU A 231 -5.18 -34.13 15.45
CA LEU A 231 -3.95 -33.32 15.39
C LEU A 231 -3.45 -33.17 13.94
N PHE A 232 -3.50 -34.23 13.15
CA PHE A 232 -3.13 -34.17 11.73
C PHE A 232 -4.04 -33.22 10.94
N ALA A 233 -5.35 -33.29 11.13
CA ALA A 233 -6.30 -32.39 10.48
C ALA A 233 -6.06 -30.93 10.84
N VAL A 234 -5.80 -30.62 12.11
CA VAL A 234 -5.46 -29.27 12.57
C VAL A 234 -4.15 -28.78 11.92
N CYS A 235 -3.11 -29.63 11.86
CA CYS A 235 -1.86 -29.25 11.20
C CYS A 235 -2.05 -28.94 9.71
N VAL A 236 -2.89 -29.69 9.00
CA VAL A 236 -3.20 -29.43 7.58
C VAL A 236 -3.91 -28.09 7.40
N VAL A 237 -4.89 -27.78 8.27
CA VAL A 237 -5.59 -26.48 8.23
C VAL A 237 -4.62 -25.34 8.51
N VAL A 238 -3.74 -25.47 9.51
CA VAL A 238 -2.75 -24.46 9.82
C VAL A 238 -1.78 -24.23 8.65
N LEU A 239 -1.33 -25.29 7.98
CA LEU A 239 -0.45 -25.17 6.80
C LEU A 239 -1.15 -24.50 5.62
N LEU A 240 -2.44 -24.77 5.42
CA LEU A 240 -3.25 -24.08 4.39
C LEU A 240 -3.41 -22.58 4.71
N VAL A 241 -3.69 -22.26 5.96
CA VAL A 241 -3.79 -20.84 6.40
C VAL A 241 -2.46 -20.13 6.25
N LEU A 242 -1.35 -20.74 6.67
CA LEU A 242 0.00 -20.17 6.50
C LEU A 242 0.36 -19.98 5.02
N GLY A 243 0.01 -20.92 4.16
CA GLY A 243 0.24 -20.84 2.71
C GLY A 243 -0.61 -19.76 2.03
N ILE A 244 -1.82 -19.49 2.54
CA ILE A 244 -2.67 -18.37 2.08
C ILE A 244 -2.11 -17.04 2.59
N LEU A 245 -1.70 -16.97 3.86
CA LEU A 245 -1.07 -15.77 4.42
C LEU A 245 0.20 -15.37 3.66
N ASP A 246 1.07 -16.32 3.34
CA ASP A 246 2.31 -16.10 2.59
C ASP A 246 2.05 -15.51 1.18
N ARG A 247 0.89 -15.81 0.58
CA ARG A 247 0.50 -15.28 -0.73
C ARG A 247 -0.23 -13.95 -0.69
N VAL A 248 -0.88 -13.62 0.43
CA VAL A 248 -1.79 -12.47 0.53
C VAL A 248 -1.17 -11.30 1.30
N THR A 249 -0.21 -11.59 2.19
CA THR A 249 0.45 -10.56 3.00
C THR A 249 1.95 -10.54 2.72
N PRO A 250 2.61 -9.35 2.75
CA PRO A 250 4.07 -9.26 2.64
C PRO A 250 4.79 -9.70 3.93
N MET A 251 4.12 -10.39 4.83
CA MET A 251 4.73 -10.95 6.04
C MET A 251 5.45 -12.24 5.69
N VAL A 252 6.77 -12.23 5.85
CA VAL A 252 7.59 -13.42 5.72
C VAL A 252 7.29 -14.36 6.89
N VAL A 253 6.57 -15.45 6.63
CA VAL A 253 6.34 -16.50 7.62
C VAL A 253 7.68 -17.12 7.99
N PRO A 254 8.09 -17.14 9.28
CA PRO A 254 9.37 -17.72 9.68
C PRO A 254 9.46 -19.20 9.26
N PRO A 255 10.50 -19.59 8.53
CA PRO A 255 10.65 -20.99 8.07
C PRO A 255 10.70 -22.00 9.21
N ALA A 256 11.09 -21.57 10.40
CA ALA A 256 11.06 -22.39 11.61
C ALA A 256 9.64 -22.81 12.01
N LEU A 257 8.64 -21.95 11.78
CA LEU A 257 7.24 -22.22 12.13
C LEU A 257 6.61 -23.25 11.17
N THR A 258 6.87 -23.11 9.87
CA THR A 258 6.42 -24.08 8.86
C THR A 258 7.06 -25.45 9.05
N LEU A 259 8.35 -25.50 9.39
CA LEU A 259 9.07 -26.74 9.71
C LEU A 259 8.53 -27.41 10.98
N ALA A 260 8.19 -26.63 12.03
CA ALA A 260 7.62 -27.18 13.25
C ALA A 260 6.23 -27.80 13.01
N VAL A 261 5.37 -27.14 12.23
CA VAL A 261 4.04 -27.68 11.90
C VAL A 261 4.15 -28.92 10.99
N LEU A 262 5.07 -28.94 10.04
CA LEU A 262 5.34 -30.10 9.17
C LEU A 262 5.86 -31.31 9.99
N SER A 263 6.73 -31.08 10.96
CA SER A 263 7.24 -32.16 11.83
C SER A 263 6.15 -32.74 12.72
N ALA A 264 5.26 -31.89 13.26
CA ALA A 264 4.11 -32.33 14.04
C ALA A 264 3.10 -33.11 13.20
N ALA A 265 2.83 -32.69 11.96
CA ALA A 265 1.96 -33.38 11.02
C ALA A 265 2.55 -34.78 10.63
N ALA A 266 3.84 -34.85 10.36
CA ALA A 266 4.52 -36.10 10.04
C ALA A 266 4.48 -37.08 11.22
N SER A 267 4.68 -36.62 12.44
CA SER A 267 4.59 -37.45 13.66
C SER A 267 3.17 -37.97 13.87
N ALA A 268 2.16 -37.14 13.69
CA ALA A 268 0.75 -37.54 13.81
C ALA A 268 0.35 -38.55 12.71
N ALA A 269 0.79 -38.37 11.48
CA ALA A 269 0.57 -39.31 10.37
C ALA A 269 1.24 -40.66 10.65
N PHE A 270 2.44 -40.68 11.20
CA PHE A 270 3.16 -41.90 11.56
C PHE A 270 2.43 -42.69 12.66
N VAL A 271 1.92 -42.02 13.68
CA VAL A 271 1.12 -42.63 14.75
C VAL A 271 -0.18 -43.23 14.21
N THR A 272 -0.87 -42.56 13.30
CA THR A 272 -2.10 -43.06 12.68
C THR A 272 -1.85 -44.26 11.78
N LEU A 273 -0.72 -44.32 11.05
CA LEU A 273 -0.31 -45.45 10.22
C LEU A 273 0.05 -46.69 11.06
N LEU A 274 0.75 -46.47 12.19
CA LEU A 274 1.07 -47.56 13.12
C LEU A 274 -0.18 -48.12 13.81
N ALA A 275 -1.15 -47.26 14.14
CA ALA A 275 -2.42 -47.68 14.72
C ALA A 275 -3.26 -48.53 13.73
N ARG A 276 -3.29 -48.16 12.43
CA ARG A 276 -3.98 -48.90 11.37
C ARG A 276 -3.31 -50.25 11.01
N ARG A 277 -2.02 -50.44 11.27
CA ARG A 277 -1.31 -51.73 11.05
C ARG A 277 -1.55 -52.75 12.15
N LYS A 278 -2.07 -52.33 13.32
CA LYS A 278 -2.33 -53.21 14.48
C LYS A 278 -3.81 -53.57 14.63
N SER A 279 -4.70 -52.96 13.83
CA SER A 279 -6.12 -53.33 13.68
C SER A 279 -6.28 -54.25 12.46
#